data_77fceba2f335e6482c90377cb8aec59c
#
_entry.id   77fceba2f335e6482c90377cb8aec59c
#
_cell.length_a   1.000
_cell.length_b   1.000
_cell.length_c   1.000
_cell.angle_alpha   90.00
_cell.angle_beta   90.00
_cell.angle_gamma   90.00
#
_symmetry.space_group_name_H-M   'P 1'
#
loop_
_entity.id
_entity.type
_entity.pdbx_description
1 polymer ?
#
loop_
_entity_poly.entity_id
_entity_poly.type
_entity_poly.pdbx_seq_one_letter_code
_entity_poly.pdbx_strand_id
1 'polypeptide(L)'
;AASDVYKRQLKDFYEMTPEKFNNKTNGITQRRFLLHGNPLLADWVTEYAGNGWITDLPKIKKIAELADDTQAQKEFMEIKHKNKVRLAKYIKEHNGIDVDPNSIFDVQVKRLHEYKRQFMNILHIMYLYDRLKKNPDMPFYPRTFIFGAKASAGYERAKAIIKLINSVGDVVNNDPTIKGKIKVVFIEDYRVSNAELIFAAADVSEQISTASKEASGTGNMKFMLNGALTLGTMDGANVEIVEEVGQENAFILSLIHI
;
A
#
# COMPACT_ATOMS: atom_id res chain seq x y z
N ALA A 1 15.04 7.60 10.57
CA ALA A 1 15.49 6.22 10.79
C ALA A 1 16.97 6.02 10.44
N ALA A 2 17.41 6.20 9.20
CA ALA A 2 18.84 6.03 8.87
C ALA A 2 19.73 7.05 9.61
N SER A 3 19.28 8.29 9.76
CA SER A 3 20.01 9.31 10.53
C SER A 3 20.15 8.98 12.01
N ASP A 4 19.24 8.23 12.61
CA ASP A 4 19.35 7.81 14.00
C ASP A 4 20.44 6.76 14.22
N VAL A 5 20.71 5.91 13.23
CA VAL A 5 21.76 4.89 13.33
C VAL A 5 23.12 5.54 13.53
N TYR A 6 23.51 6.50 12.70
CA TYR A 6 24.81 7.15 12.85
C TYR A 6 24.85 8.20 13.96
N LYS A 7 23.73 8.81 14.32
CA LYS A 7 23.68 9.72 15.48
C LYS A 7 23.69 9.03 16.83
N ARG A 8 23.29 7.76 16.91
CA ARG A 8 23.22 6.99 18.17
C ARG A 8 24.21 5.82 18.19
N GLN A 9 24.11 4.90 17.20
CA GLN A 9 24.89 3.68 17.19
C GLN A 9 26.32 3.88 16.71
N LEU A 10 26.54 4.80 15.77
CA LEU A 10 27.84 5.11 15.18
C LEU A 10 28.27 6.56 15.47
N LYS A 11 27.84 7.09 16.61
CA LYS A 11 28.04 8.50 16.98
C LYS A 11 29.52 8.88 16.94
N ASP A 12 30.40 8.09 17.56
CA ASP A 12 31.82 8.40 17.64
C ASP A 12 32.47 8.47 16.25
N PHE A 13 32.12 7.55 15.34
CA PHE A 13 32.58 7.59 13.96
C PHE A 13 32.01 8.79 13.19
N TYR A 14 30.76 9.14 13.45
CA TYR A 14 30.15 10.32 12.85
C TYR A 14 30.84 11.61 13.32
N GLU A 15 31.19 11.74 14.59
CA GLU A 15 31.90 12.88 15.14
C GLU A 15 33.33 13.00 14.56
N MET A 16 33.97 11.87 14.25
CA MET A 16 35.31 11.84 13.65
C MET A 16 35.33 12.25 12.17
N THR A 17 34.33 11.84 11.39
CA THR A 17 34.29 12.02 9.92
C THR A 17 32.86 12.24 9.42
N PRO A 18 32.19 13.34 9.81
CA PRO A 18 30.78 13.56 9.51
C PRO A 18 30.47 13.62 8.01
N GLU A 19 31.43 14.06 7.20
CA GLU A 19 31.31 14.16 5.74
C GLU A 19 31.19 12.78 5.05
N LYS A 20 31.56 11.68 5.73
CA LYS A 20 31.42 10.31 5.20
C LYS A 20 30.02 9.73 5.42
N PHE A 21 29.19 10.37 6.26
CA PHE A 21 27.86 9.90 6.57
C PHE A 21 26.82 10.66 5.76
N ASN A 22 26.01 9.92 5.04
CA ASN A 22 24.87 10.48 4.34
C ASN A 22 23.71 9.49 4.31
N ASN A 23 22.49 10.00 4.08
CA ASN A 23 21.30 9.17 3.90
C ASN A 23 20.93 9.12 2.43
N LYS A 24 20.58 7.94 1.94
CA LYS A 24 20.06 7.74 0.59
C LYS A 24 18.76 6.95 0.68
N THR A 25 17.66 7.59 0.33
CA THR A 25 16.36 6.93 0.18
C THR A 25 16.40 6.01 -1.04
N ASN A 26 15.75 4.85 -0.96
CA ASN A 26 15.60 3.95 -2.09
C ASN A 26 14.81 4.63 -3.22
N GLY A 27 14.96 4.11 -4.43
CA GLY A 27 14.16 4.48 -5.58
C GLY A 27 13.49 3.27 -6.23
N ILE A 28 12.59 3.56 -7.15
CA ILE A 28 11.91 2.56 -7.99
C ILE A 28 12.05 2.94 -9.45
N THR A 29 11.87 1.97 -10.36
CA THR A 29 11.82 2.26 -11.78
C THR A 29 10.39 2.33 -12.28
N GLN A 30 10.03 3.46 -12.89
CA GLN A 30 8.73 3.67 -13.54
C GLN A 30 8.51 2.73 -14.73
N ARG A 31 9.56 2.23 -15.35
CA ARG A 31 9.46 1.28 -16.46
C ARG A 31 8.84 -0.03 -16.04
N ARG A 32 9.22 -0.58 -14.89
CA ARG A 32 8.60 -1.80 -14.37
C ARG A 32 7.24 -1.51 -13.72
N PHE A 33 7.18 -0.52 -12.81
CA PHE A 33 6.04 -0.36 -11.90
C PHE A 33 4.92 0.54 -12.44
N LEU A 34 5.11 1.16 -13.60
CA LEU A 34 4.05 1.85 -14.34
C LEU A 34 3.96 1.32 -15.77
N LEU A 35 4.99 1.52 -16.60
CA LEU A 35 4.94 1.17 -18.03
C LEU A 35 4.60 -0.31 -18.28
N HIS A 36 5.26 -1.22 -17.56
CA HIS A 36 5.02 -2.66 -17.68
C HIS A 36 3.88 -3.15 -16.77
N GLY A 37 3.86 -2.73 -15.52
CA GLY A 37 2.92 -3.25 -14.50
C GLY A 37 1.49 -2.73 -14.65
N ASN A 38 1.31 -1.53 -15.24
CA ASN A 38 0.00 -0.90 -15.41
C ASN A 38 -0.10 -0.20 -16.78
N PRO A 39 -0.13 -0.99 -17.88
CA PRO A 39 -0.14 -0.41 -19.21
C PRO A 39 -1.31 0.53 -19.47
N LEU A 40 -2.50 0.26 -18.91
CA LEU A 40 -3.66 1.15 -19.06
C LEU A 40 -3.37 2.56 -18.51
N LEU A 41 -2.75 2.65 -17.35
CA LEU A 41 -2.37 3.95 -16.78
C LEU A 41 -1.17 4.56 -17.53
N ALA A 42 -0.23 3.74 -17.98
CA ALA A 42 0.91 4.20 -18.76
C ALA A 42 0.50 4.82 -20.09
N ASP A 43 -0.47 4.22 -20.77
CA ASP A 43 -1.02 4.73 -22.03
C ASP A 43 -1.72 6.08 -21.80
N TRP A 44 -2.56 6.16 -20.77
CA TRP A 44 -3.23 7.40 -20.38
C TRP A 44 -2.23 8.52 -20.02
N VAL A 45 -1.21 8.22 -19.21
CA VAL A 45 -0.14 9.18 -18.89
C VAL A 45 0.60 9.62 -20.16
N THR A 46 0.83 8.71 -21.09
CA THR A 46 1.53 9.02 -22.35
C THR A 46 0.69 9.92 -23.27
N GLU A 47 -0.62 9.74 -23.29
CA GLU A 47 -1.54 10.58 -24.04
C GLU A 47 -1.48 12.05 -23.57
N TYR A 48 -1.47 12.30 -22.27
CA TYR A 48 -1.49 13.66 -21.72
C TYR A 48 -0.10 14.28 -21.52
N ALA A 49 0.89 13.51 -21.10
CA ALA A 49 2.24 14.01 -20.78
C ALA A 49 3.27 13.75 -21.89
N GLY A 50 2.93 12.96 -22.92
CA GLY A 50 3.88 12.45 -23.91
C GLY A 50 4.73 11.30 -23.35
N ASN A 51 5.55 10.67 -24.17
CA ASN A 51 6.33 9.48 -23.81
C ASN A 51 7.64 9.78 -23.06
N GLY A 52 7.99 11.03 -22.89
CA GLY A 52 9.27 11.45 -22.28
C GLY A 52 9.44 11.01 -20.84
N TRP A 53 8.35 10.77 -20.09
CA TRP A 53 8.38 10.31 -18.70
C TRP A 53 9.03 8.92 -18.55
N ILE A 54 9.06 8.11 -19.61
CA ILE A 54 9.62 6.74 -19.57
C ILE A 54 11.11 6.78 -19.17
N THR A 55 11.84 7.77 -19.63
CA THR A 55 13.28 7.98 -19.34
C THR A 55 13.55 9.12 -18.38
N ASP A 56 12.60 10.03 -18.23
CA ASP A 56 12.68 11.22 -17.38
C ASP A 56 11.37 11.37 -16.59
N LEU A 57 11.31 10.70 -15.44
CA LEU A 57 10.08 10.60 -14.64
C LEU A 57 9.46 11.96 -14.24
N PRO A 58 10.24 13.02 -13.92
CA PRO A 58 9.68 14.35 -13.64
C PRO A 58 8.71 14.89 -14.69
N LYS A 59 8.80 14.45 -15.93
CA LYS A 59 7.86 14.85 -17.00
C LYS A 59 6.41 14.41 -16.75
N ILE A 60 6.20 13.41 -15.88
CA ILE A 60 4.86 12.98 -15.49
C ILE A 60 4.11 14.08 -14.71
N LYS A 61 4.80 15.06 -14.13
CA LYS A 61 4.18 16.17 -13.39
C LYS A 61 3.15 16.95 -14.22
N LYS A 62 3.23 16.89 -15.53
CA LYS A 62 2.26 17.52 -16.44
C LYS A 62 0.83 17.05 -16.19
N ILE A 63 0.63 15.79 -15.75
CA ILE A 63 -0.73 15.28 -15.42
C ILE A 63 -1.36 15.99 -14.23
N ALA A 64 -0.61 16.72 -13.39
CA ALA A 64 -1.17 17.48 -12.28
C ALA A 64 -2.10 18.60 -12.77
N GLU A 65 -1.91 19.11 -14.00
CA GLU A 65 -2.79 20.09 -14.63
C GLU A 65 -4.20 19.56 -14.89
N LEU A 66 -4.37 18.23 -14.86
CA LEU A 66 -5.65 17.54 -15.07
C LEU A 66 -6.41 17.27 -13.77
N ALA A 67 -5.89 17.69 -12.61
CA ALA A 67 -6.47 17.34 -11.32
C ALA A 67 -7.96 17.74 -11.20
N ASP A 68 -8.35 18.89 -11.77
CA ASP A 68 -9.70 19.41 -11.76
C ASP A 68 -10.49 19.08 -13.06
N ASP A 69 -9.89 18.37 -14.01
CA ASP A 69 -10.56 17.96 -15.24
C ASP A 69 -11.45 16.73 -15.00
N THR A 70 -12.76 16.93 -15.08
CA THR A 70 -13.77 15.90 -14.82
C THR A 70 -13.65 14.69 -15.75
N GLN A 71 -13.24 14.91 -17.01
CA GLN A 71 -13.09 13.81 -17.97
C GLN A 71 -11.85 12.99 -17.63
N ALA A 72 -10.73 13.63 -17.34
CA ALA A 72 -9.50 12.98 -16.91
C ALA A 72 -9.70 12.18 -15.59
N GLN A 73 -10.42 12.74 -14.62
CA GLN A 73 -10.79 12.03 -13.39
C GLN A 73 -11.61 10.76 -13.69
N LYS A 74 -12.59 10.86 -14.57
CA LYS A 74 -13.43 9.71 -14.98
C LYS A 74 -12.59 8.62 -15.64
N GLU A 75 -11.74 8.97 -16.57
CA GLU A 75 -10.84 8.04 -17.27
C GLU A 75 -9.89 7.34 -16.28
N PHE A 76 -9.28 8.09 -15.38
CA PHE A 76 -8.44 7.55 -14.33
C PHE A 76 -9.19 6.54 -13.45
N MET A 77 -10.41 6.85 -13.02
CA MET A 77 -11.24 5.94 -12.23
C MET A 77 -11.67 4.69 -13.01
N GLU A 78 -11.94 4.81 -14.31
CA GLU A 78 -12.22 3.65 -15.19
C GLU A 78 -11.00 2.73 -15.32
N ILE A 79 -9.80 3.29 -15.46
CA ILE A 79 -8.54 2.53 -15.49
C ILE A 79 -8.35 1.79 -14.16
N LYS A 80 -8.53 2.48 -13.05
CA LYS A 80 -8.46 1.88 -11.71
C LYS A 80 -9.45 0.73 -11.58
N HIS A 81 -10.69 0.93 -11.97
CA HIS A 81 -11.73 -0.10 -11.92
C HIS A 81 -11.37 -1.33 -12.77
N LYS A 82 -10.87 -1.16 -14.00
CA LYS A 82 -10.41 -2.26 -14.85
C LYS A 82 -9.30 -3.08 -14.17
N ASN A 83 -8.35 -2.43 -13.53
CA ASN A 83 -7.29 -3.11 -12.76
C ASN A 83 -7.85 -3.86 -11.54
N LYS A 84 -8.84 -3.29 -10.84
CA LYS A 84 -9.52 -3.95 -9.72
C LYS A 84 -10.29 -5.20 -10.17
N VAL A 85 -10.96 -5.15 -11.31
CA VAL A 85 -11.61 -6.33 -11.91
C VAL A 85 -10.58 -7.43 -12.22
N ARG A 86 -9.42 -7.06 -12.78
CA ARG A 86 -8.32 -8.03 -13.05
C ARG A 86 -7.82 -8.69 -11.75
N LEU A 87 -7.59 -7.89 -10.70
CA LEU A 87 -7.16 -8.43 -9.41
C LEU A 87 -8.25 -9.26 -8.74
N ALA A 88 -9.51 -8.85 -8.81
CA ALA A 88 -10.65 -9.62 -8.29
C ALA A 88 -10.75 -11.00 -8.95
N LYS A 89 -10.57 -11.06 -10.28
CA LYS A 89 -10.50 -12.32 -11.01
C LYS A 89 -9.35 -13.22 -10.53
N TYR A 90 -8.15 -12.64 -10.38
CA TYR A 90 -6.99 -13.36 -9.86
C TYR A 90 -7.27 -13.93 -8.44
N ILE A 91 -7.84 -13.13 -7.54
CA ILE A 91 -8.21 -13.53 -6.19
C ILE A 91 -9.22 -14.69 -6.23
N LYS A 92 -10.23 -14.61 -7.10
CA LYS A 92 -11.21 -15.69 -7.27
C LYS A 92 -10.56 -17.01 -7.72
N GLU A 93 -9.67 -16.93 -8.70
CA GLU A 93 -9.00 -18.11 -9.29
C GLU A 93 -8.01 -18.78 -8.33
N HIS A 94 -7.30 -17.98 -7.49
CA HIS A 94 -6.22 -18.49 -6.63
C HIS A 94 -6.63 -18.67 -5.17
N ASN A 95 -7.55 -17.85 -4.67
CA ASN A 95 -7.99 -17.88 -3.27
C ASN A 95 -9.44 -18.37 -3.10
N GLY A 96 -10.20 -18.50 -4.19
CA GLY A 96 -11.60 -18.90 -4.13
C GLY A 96 -12.56 -17.85 -3.56
N ILE A 97 -12.07 -16.64 -3.30
CA ILE A 97 -12.83 -15.55 -2.66
C ILE A 97 -13.40 -14.62 -3.71
N ASP A 98 -14.72 -14.36 -3.64
CA ASP A 98 -15.35 -13.31 -4.43
C ASP A 98 -15.18 -11.97 -3.74
N VAL A 99 -14.59 -11.00 -4.44
CA VAL A 99 -14.44 -9.62 -3.98
C VAL A 99 -15.12 -8.65 -4.94
N ASP A 100 -15.75 -7.62 -4.38
CA ASP A 100 -16.40 -6.59 -5.19
C ASP A 100 -15.35 -5.56 -5.69
N PRO A 101 -15.15 -5.42 -7.01
CA PRO A 101 -14.25 -4.40 -7.55
C PRO A 101 -14.65 -2.95 -7.24
N ASN A 102 -15.89 -2.71 -6.81
CA ASN A 102 -16.32 -1.38 -6.38
C ASN A 102 -15.97 -1.08 -4.92
N SER A 103 -15.62 -2.10 -4.11
CA SER A 103 -15.15 -1.88 -2.73
C SER A 103 -13.80 -1.18 -2.71
N ILE A 104 -13.47 -0.47 -1.64
CA ILE A 104 -12.11 0.06 -1.45
C ILE A 104 -11.13 -1.09 -1.32
N PHE A 105 -10.11 -1.15 -2.17
CA PHE A 105 -9.00 -2.10 -2.06
C PHE A 105 -7.92 -1.52 -1.17
N ASP A 106 -7.92 -1.96 0.09
CA ASP A 106 -6.99 -1.57 1.15
C ASP A 106 -5.87 -2.61 1.25
N VAL A 107 -4.64 -2.21 0.97
CA VAL A 107 -3.58 -3.16 0.64
C VAL A 107 -2.37 -3.01 1.56
N GLN A 108 -1.98 -4.11 2.19
CA GLN A 108 -0.74 -4.23 2.95
C GLN A 108 0.08 -5.43 2.46
N VAL A 109 0.87 -5.23 1.41
CA VAL A 109 1.73 -6.27 0.83
C VAL A 109 3.20 -5.93 1.03
N LYS A 110 3.85 -6.72 1.87
CA LYS A 110 5.27 -6.57 2.27
C LYS A 110 5.71 -7.80 3.08
N ARG A 111 7.04 -8.03 3.24
CA ARG A 111 7.52 -9.05 4.16
C ARG A 111 6.88 -8.87 5.53
N LEU A 112 6.46 -9.99 6.15
CA LEU A 112 5.88 -9.91 7.48
C LEU A 112 6.97 -9.67 8.52
N HIS A 113 6.75 -8.63 9.32
CA HIS A 113 7.61 -8.28 10.44
C HIS A 113 6.81 -7.48 11.47
N GLU A 114 7.08 -7.69 12.76
CA GLU A 114 6.33 -7.03 13.85
C GLU A 114 6.34 -5.50 13.70
N TYR A 115 7.48 -4.88 13.34
CA TYR A 115 7.54 -3.43 13.18
C TYR A 115 6.73 -2.89 12.00
N LYS A 116 6.37 -3.71 11.01
CA LYS A 116 5.51 -3.31 9.88
C LYS A 116 4.03 -3.29 10.24
N ARG A 117 3.71 -3.80 11.43
CA ARG A 117 2.41 -3.72 12.11
C ARG A 117 1.22 -4.33 11.35
N GLN A 118 1.45 -5.39 10.56
CA GLN A 118 0.33 -6.16 10.00
C GLN A 118 -0.63 -6.65 11.08
N PHE A 119 -0.10 -6.94 12.28
CA PHE A 119 -0.90 -7.30 13.44
C PHE A 119 -1.87 -6.17 13.85
N MET A 120 -1.43 -4.92 13.83
CA MET A 120 -2.31 -3.78 14.12
C MET A 120 -3.42 -3.64 13.08
N ASN A 121 -3.11 -3.85 11.80
CA ASN A 121 -4.11 -3.80 10.73
C ASN A 121 -5.17 -4.90 10.91
N ILE A 122 -4.77 -6.15 11.20
CA ILE A 122 -5.77 -7.22 11.42
C ILE A 122 -6.63 -6.96 12.66
N LEU A 123 -6.09 -6.37 13.73
CA LEU A 123 -6.88 -5.95 14.90
C LEU A 123 -7.90 -4.86 14.52
N HIS A 124 -7.51 -3.90 13.68
CA HIS A 124 -8.43 -2.91 13.15
C HIS A 124 -9.57 -3.53 12.36
N ILE A 125 -9.28 -4.52 11.51
CA ILE A 125 -10.30 -5.26 10.76
C ILE A 125 -11.26 -5.99 11.70
N MET A 126 -10.74 -6.65 12.74
CA MET A 126 -11.57 -7.30 13.76
C MET A 126 -12.49 -6.30 14.48
N TYR A 127 -11.98 -5.11 14.78
CA TYR A 127 -12.78 -4.03 15.37
C TYR A 127 -13.91 -3.56 14.43
N LEU A 128 -13.61 -3.36 13.16
CA LEU A 128 -14.63 -2.99 12.15
C LEU A 128 -15.68 -4.09 11.99
N TYR A 129 -15.25 -5.34 11.97
CA TYR A 129 -16.14 -6.50 11.91
C TYR A 129 -17.07 -6.56 13.13
N ASP A 130 -16.56 -6.41 14.34
CA ASP A 130 -17.37 -6.38 15.57
C ASP A 130 -18.42 -5.25 15.53
N ARG A 131 -18.04 -4.09 15.06
CA ARG A 131 -18.97 -2.96 14.88
C ARG A 131 -20.09 -3.28 13.89
N LEU A 132 -19.75 -3.89 12.75
CA LEU A 132 -20.73 -4.30 11.75
C LEU A 132 -21.63 -5.42 12.24
N LYS A 133 -21.12 -6.37 13.04
CA LYS A 133 -21.96 -7.38 13.67
C LYS A 133 -22.99 -6.80 14.62
N LYS A 134 -22.60 -5.78 15.39
CA LYS A 134 -23.51 -5.09 16.33
C LYS A 134 -24.51 -4.19 15.63
N ASN A 135 -24.15 -3.63 14.50
CA ASN A 135 -25.00 -2.76 13.67
C ASN A 135 -24.73 -2.98 12.17
N PRO A 136 -25.35 -4.02 11.56
CA PRO A 136 -25.11 -4.35 10.15
C PRO A 136 -25.54 -3.28 9.16
N ASP A 137 -26.46 -2.41 9.57
CA ASP A 137 -27.04 -1.34 8.72
C ASP A 137 -26.32 0.00 8.89
N MET A 138 -25.29 0.07 9.74
CA MET A 138 -24.50 1.30 9.85
C MET A 138 -23.93 1.73 8.49
N PRO A 139 -23.82 3.06 8.24
CA PRO A 139 -23.12 3.56 7.06
C PRO A 139 -21.69 3.06 7.03
N PHE A 140 -21.37 2.28 5.99
CA PHE A 140 -20.04 1.69 5.80
C PHE A 140 -19.82 1.43 4.31
N TYR A 141 -18.78 2.03 3.76
CA TYR A 141 -18.43 1.76 2.37
C TYR A 141 -17.71 0.41 2.27
N PRO A 142 -18.11 -0.51 1.38
CA PRO A 142 -17.50 -1.83 1.28
C PRO A 142 -15.97 -1.74 1.12
N ARG A 143 -15.24 -2.61 1.83
CA ARG A 143 -13.78 -2.63 1.83
C ARG A 143 -13.24 -4.05 1.73
N THR A 144 -12.29 -4.23 0.83
CA THR A 144 -11.54 -5.46 0.67
C THR A 144 -10.12 -5.23 1.17
N PHE A 145 -9.77 -5.88 2.29
CA PHE A 145 -8.42 -5.85 2.85
C PHE A 145 -7.57 -6.93 2.21
N ILE A 146 -6.47 -6.53 1.58
CA ILE A 146 -5.60 -7.44 0.83
C ILE A 146 -4.23 -7.46 1.48
N PHE A 147 -3.87 -8.64 2.00
CA PHE A 147 -2.54 -8.91 2.52
C PHE A 147 -1.74 -9.77 1.54
N GLY A 148 -0.43 -9.61 1.59
CA GLY A 148 0.52 -10.50 0.94
C GLY A 148 1.86 -10.39 1.64
N ALA A 149 2.38 -11.52 2.10
CA ALA A 149 3.60 -11.53 2.90
C ALA A 149 4.34 -12.85 2.79
N LYS A 150 5.63 -12.80 3.09
CA LYS A 150 6.46 -13.97 3.37
C LYS A 150 7.13 -13.74 4.74
N ALA A 151 7.18 -14.80 5.55
CA ALA A 151 7.89 -14.84 6.82
C ALA A 151 9.11 -15.75 6.71
N SER A 152 10.16 -15.43 7.45
CA SER A 152 11.27 -16.36 7.61
C SER A 152 10.82 -17.62 8.38
N ALA A 153 11.38 -18.76 8.05
CA ALA A 153 10.93 -20.06 8.57
C ALA A 153 10.98 -20.16 10.11
N GLY A 154 11.98 -19.55 10.74
CA GLY A 154 12.14 -19.52 12.20
C GLY A 154 11.39 -18.39 12.91
N TYR A 155 10.68 -17.53 12.20
CA TYR A 155 10.00 -16.38 12.79
C TYR A 155 8.56 -16.75 13.22
N GLU A 156 8.45 -17.40 14.38
CA GLU A 156 7.18 -17.95 14.90
C GLU A 156 6.06 -16.90 14.99
N ARG A 157 6.34 -15.68 15.52
CA ARG A 157 5.35 -14.62 15.62
C ARG A 157 4.83 -14.16 14.26
N ALA A 158 5.72 -14.05 13.27
CA ALA A 158 5.31 -13.70 11.92
C ALA A 158 4.38 -14.75 11.31
N LYS A 159 4.69 -16.03 11.49
CA LYS A 159 3.82 -17.14 11.06
C LYS A 159 2.48 -17.11 11.77
N ALA A 160 2.46 -16.83 13.08
CA ALA A 160 1.24 -16.70 13.87
C ALA A 160 0.35 -15.54 13.37
N ILE A 161 0.95 -14.41 12.98
CA ILE A 161 0.19 -13.29 12.39
C ILE A 161 -0.41 -13.66 11.05
N ILE A 162 0.32 -14.38 10.18
CA ILE A 162 -0.22 -14.88 8.91
C ILE A 162 -1.42 -15.80 9.18
N LYS A 163 -1.28 -16.72 10.15
CA LYS A 163 -2.38 -17.61 10.55
C LYS A 163 -3.59 -16.83 11.05
N LEU A 164 -3.37 -15.81 11.88
CA LEU A 164 -4.45 -14.94 12.38
C LEU A 164 -5.20 -14.25 11.25
N ILE A 165 -4.46 -13.66 10.28
CA ILE A 165 -5.08 -12.99 9.12
C ILE A 165 -5.99 -13.96 8.36
N ASN A 166 -5.50 -15.16 8.07
CA ASN A 166 -6.30 -16.18 7.39
C ASN A 166 -7.52 -16.60 8.21
N SER A 167 -7.34 -16.89 9.52
CA SER A 167 -8.45 -17.29 10.40
C SER A 167 -9.53 -16.21 10.53
N VAL A 168 -9.12 -14.92 10.61
CA VAL A 168 -10.09 -13.82 10.59
C VAL A 168 -10.77 -13.74 9.23
N GLY A 169 -10.02 -13.92 8.14
CA GLY A 169 -10.59 -14.00 6.79
C GLY A 169 -11.65 -15.08 6.65
N ASP A 170 -11.39 -16.28 7.16
CA ASP A 170 -12.35 -17.37 7.13
C ASP A 170 -13.66 -17.02 7.86
N VAL A 171 -13.58 -16.35 9.00
CA VAL A 171 -14.76 -15.91 9.76
C VAL A 171 -15.48 -14.78 9.04
N VAL A 172 -14.78 -13.70 8.69
CA VAL A 172 -15.36 -12.48 8.15
C VAL A 172 -15.97 -12.72 6.76
N ASN A 173 -15.27 -13.44 5.89
CA ASN A 173 -15.71 -13.68 4.52
C ASN A 173 -16.96 -14.53 4.41
N ASN A 174 -17.23 -15.37 5.42
CA ASN A 174 -18.36 -16.32 5.45
C ASN A 174 -19.50 -15.86 6.35
N ASP A 175 -19.41 -14.69 7.00
CA ASP A 175 -20.48 -14.18 7.85
C ASP A 175 -21.51 -13.38 7.03
N PRO A 176 -22.74 -13.92 6.83
CA PRO A 176 -23.77 -13.22 6.07
C PRO A 176 -24.32 -11.97 6.78
N THR A 177 -24.13 -11.86 8.10
CA THR A 177 -24.70 -10.75 8.88
C THR A 177 -24.11 -9.39 8.50
N ILE A 178 -22.86 -9.33 8.08
CA ILE A 178 -22.21 -8.12 7.63
C ILE A 178 -22.45 -7.79 6.15
N LYS A 179 -23.27 -8.59 5.45
CA LYS A 179 -23.69 -8.36 4.06
C LYS A 179 -22.54 -8.18 3.07
N GLY A 180 -21.40 -8.83 3.32
CA GLY A 180 -20.21 -8.75 2.47
C GLY A 180 -19.49 -7.40 2.49
N LYS A 181 -19.83 -6.50 3.43
CA LYS A 181 -19.21 -5.16 3.53
C LYS A 181 -17.70 -5.19 3.79
N ILE A 182 -17.18 -6.27 4.39
CA ILE A 182 -15.75 -6.49 4.55
C ILE A 182 -15.38 -7.82 3.91
N LYS A 183 -14.28 -7.84 3.17
CA LYS A 183 -13.57 -9.03 2.73
C LYS A 183 -12.11 -8.95 3.16
N VAL A 184 -11.54 -10.08 3.54
CA VAL A 184 -10.13 -10.22 3.93
C VAL A 184 -9.50 -11.28 3.04
N VAL A 185 -8.44 -10.90 2.35
CA VAL A 185 -7.73 -11.78 1.41
C VAL A 185 -6.26 -11.81 1.78
N PHE A 186 -5.68 -13.00 1.83
CA PHE A 186 -4.24 -13.19 1.93
C PHE A 186 -3.72 -13.81 0.63
N ILE A 187 -3.04 -13.02 -0.20
CA ILE A 187 -2.44 -13.49 -1.45
C ILE A 187 -1.18 -14.27 -1.13
N GLU A 188 -1.18 -15.55 -1.46
CA GLU A 188 -0.06 -16.45 -1.26
C GLU A 188 1.11 -16.12 -2.18
N ASP A 189 2.30 -16.55 -1.78
CA ASP A 189 3.54 -16.41 -2.54
C ASP A 189 3.75 -15.01 -3.14
N TYR A 190 3.55 -13.98 -2.32
CA TYR A 190 3.75 -12.60 -2.73
C TYR A 190 5.15 -12.40 -3.33
N ARG A 191 5.19 -12.01 -4.61
CA ARG A 191 6.38 -11.80 -5.43
C ARG A 191 6.16 -10.66 -6.42
N VAL A 192 7.20 -10.27 -7.16
CA VAL A 192 7.15 -9.11 -8.06
C VAL A 192 6.03 -9.20 -9.09
N SER A 193 5.78 -10.36 -9.69
CA SER A 193 4.70 -10.55 -10.68
C SER A 193 3.30 -10.34 -10.09
N ASN A 194 3.08 -10.78 -8.83
CA ASN A 194 1.81 -10.50 -8.13
C ASN A 194 1.73 -9.04 -7.72
N ALA A 195 2.87 -8.46 -7.32
CA ALA A 195 2.96 -7.07 -6.91
C ALA A 195 2.52 -6.10 -8.00
N GLU A 196 2.91 -6.32 -9.24
CA GLU A 196 2.51 -5.47 -10.39
C GLU A 196 0.99 -5.39 -10.54
N LEU A 197 0.29 -6.53 -10.43
CA LEU A 197 -1.17 -6.58 -10.46
C LEU A 197 -1.81 -5.87 -9.27
N ILE A 198 -1.24 -6.07 -8.07
CA ILE A 198 -1.76 -5.51 -6.82
C ILE A 198 -1.57 -3.98 -6.78
N PHE A 199 -0.39 -3.47 -7.17
CA PHE A 199 -0.12 -2.02 -7.16
C PHE A 199 -1.06 -1.27 -8.09
N ALA A 200 -1.35 -1.81 -9.28
CA ALA A 200 -2.25 -1.20 -10.24
C ALA A 200 -3.70 -1.08 -9.73
N ALA A 201 -4.13 -2.03 -8.89
CA ALA A 201 -5.50 -2.13 -8.41
C ALA A 201 -5.77 -1.48 -7.05
N ALA A 202 -4.74 -1.15 -6.27
CA ALA A 202 -4.90 -0.64 -4.92
C ALA A 202 -5.52 0.77 -4.88
N ASP A 203 -6.44 0.99 -3.94
CA ASP A 203 -6.96 2.33 -3.62
C ASP A 203 -6.20 2.92 -2.42
N VAL A 204 -5.90 2.10 -1.41
CA VAL A 204 -5.18 2.49 -0.20
C VAL A 204 -3.94 1.62 -0.02
N SER A 205 -2.84 2.27 0.29
CA SER A 205 -1.53 1.68 0.58
C SER A 205 -1.20 1.81 2.06
N GLU A 206 -1.16 0.68 2.77
CA GLU A 206 -0.84 0.61 4.19
C GLU A 206 0.66 0.65 4.44
N GLN A 207 1.16 1.79 4.94
CA GLN A 207 2.56 2.07 5.23
C GLN A 207 2.75 2.47 6.69
N ILE A 208 2.24 1.63 7.59
CA ILE A 208 2.02 1.90 9.02
C ILE A 208 3.13 1.37 9.94
N SER A 209 4.37 1.27 9.48
CA SER A 209 5.50 0.80 10.31
C SER A 209 5.66 1.62 11.59
N THR A 210 6.20 0.98 12.63
CA THR A 210 6.61 1.69 13.84
C THR A 210 7.67 2.73 13.47
N ALA A 211 7.51 3.95 13.98
CA ALA A 211 8.44 5.05 13.70
C ALA A 211 9.90 4.66 13.99
N SER A 212 10.79 5.16 13.17
CA SER A 212 12.25 4.92 13.19
C SER A 212 12.69 3.48 12.86
N LYS A 213 11.79 2.60 12.39
CA LYS A 213 12.13 1.21 12.05
C LYS A 213 12.21 0.94 10.55
N GLU A 214 11.47 1.66 9.73
CA GLU A 214 11.55 1.53 8.27
C GLU A 214 12.53 2.58 7.73
N ALA A 215 13.67 2.13 7.20
CA ALA A 215 14.70 3.04 6.71
C ALA A 215 14.26 3.86 5.48
N SER A 216 13.51 3.24 4.58
CA SER A 216 12.97 3.88 3.37
C SER A 216 11.66 3.24 2.96
N GLY A 217 11.68 1.95 2.62
CA GLY A 217 10.61 1.30 1.87
C GLY A 217 10.68 1.60 0.37
N THR A 218 9.98 0.81 -0.42
CA THR A 218 9.80 1.02 -1.87
C THR A 218 8.36 0.77 -2.30
N GLY A 219 7.60 0.00 -1.53
CA GLY A 219 6.19 -0.27 -1.80
C GLY A 219 5.35 1.00 -1.83
N ASN A 220 5.59 1.92 -0.89
CA ASN A 220 4.94 3.22 -0.82
C ASN A 220 5.05 3.99 -2.14
N MET A 221 6.24 4.08 -2.73
CA MET A 221 6.47 4.76 -4.01
C MET A 221 5.74 4.05 -5.18
N LYS A 222 5.73 2.70 -5.19
CA LYS A 222 5.08 1.89 -6.24
C LYS A 222 3.56 2.07 -6.22
N PHE A 223 2.97 2.04 -5.04
CA PHE A 223 1.55 2.30 -4.84
C PHE A 223 1.16 3.71 -5.29
N MET A 224 1.90 4.71 -4.85
CA MET A 224 1.63 6.11 -5.19
C MET A 224 1.78 6.35 -6.69
N LEU A 225 2.79 5.79 -7.35
CA LEU A 225 2.97 5.87 -8.80
C LEU A 225 1.77 5.27 -9.57
N ASN A 226 1.01 4.37 -8.94
CA ASN A 226 -0.20 3.77 -9.47
C ASN A 226 -1.50 4.42 -8.93
N GLY A 227 -1.40 5.57 -8.27
CA GLY A 227 -2.53 6.35 -7.80
C GLY A 227 -3.24 5.80 -6.56
N ALA A 228 -2.54 5.02 -5.72
CA ALA A 228 -3.06 4.65 -4.42
C ALA A 228 -2.75 5.72 -3.37
N LEU A 229 -3.71 6.01 -2.50
CA LEU A 229 -3.54 6.92 -1.37
C LEU A 229 -2.70 6.25 -0.27
N THR A 230 -1.81 7.01 0.35
CA THR A 230 -0.97 6.49 1.44
C THR A 230 -1.66 6.67 2.79
N LEU A 231 -1.89 5.56 3.51
CA LEU A 231 -2.18 5.55 4.94
C LEU A 231 -0.92 5.08 5.66
N GLY A 232 -0.28 5.97 6.41
CA GLY A 232 1.06 5.66 6.91
C GLY A 232 1.48 6.42 8.15
N THR A 233 2.69 6.15 8.57
CA THR A 233 3.40 6.87 9.62
C THR A 233 4.49 7.73 9.01
N MET A 234 4.90 8.80 9.70
CA MET A 234 6.03 9.65 9.29
C MET A 234 7.35 8.91 9.54
N ASP A 235 7.64 7.93 8.68
CA ASP A 235 8.83 7.09 8.73
C ASP A 235 9.27 6.66 7.33
N GLY A 236 10.56 6.43 7.15
CA GLY A 236 11.14 6.06 5.87
C GLY A 236 10.83 7.08 4.76
N ALA A 237 10.56 6.60 3.56
CA ALA A 237 10.22 7.44 2.41
C ALA A 237 8.85 8.11 2.51
N ASN A 238 7.99 7.74 3.48
CA ASN A 238 6.73 8.45 3.67
C ASN A 238 6.94 9.92 4.03
N VAL A 239 8.04 10.25 4.70
CA VAL A 239 8.41 11.64 5.02
C VAL A 239 8.53 12.45 3.73
N GLU A 240 9.36 11.98 2.79
CA GLU A 240 9.57 12.64 1.50
C GLU A 240 8.29 12.64 0.63
N ILE A 241 7.49 11.58 0.70
CA ILE A 241 6.19 11.51 0.01
C ILE A 241 5.28 12.63 0.51
N VAL A 242 5.15 12.81 1.83
CA VAL A 242 4.30 13.87 2.41
C VAL A 242 4.84 15.25 2.09
N GLU A 243 6.16 15.44 2.08
CA GLU A 243 6.79 16.70 1.67
C GLU A 243 6.48 17.07 0.20
N GLU A 244 6.44 16.07 -0.70
CA GLU A 244 6.18 16.29 -2.13
C GLU A 244 4.69 16.45 -2.47
N VAL A 245 3.80 15.73 -1.79
CA VAL A 245 2.36 15.75 -2.13
C VAL A 245 1.52 16.66 -1.24
N GLY A 246 2.05 17.11 -0.10
CA GLY A 246 1.31 17.85 0.94
C GLY A 246 0.62 16.92 1.96
N GLN A 247 0.45 17.41 3.17
CA GLN A 247 -0.18 16.66 4.27
C GLN A 247 -1.66 16.33 3.99
N GLU A 248 -2.33 17.18 3.24
CA GLU A 248 -3.74 17.04 2.85
C GLU A 248 -3.97 15.87 1.88
N ASN A 249 -2.93 15.38 1.22
CA ASN A 249 -2.98 14.29 0.24
C ASN A 249 -2.46 12.95 0.78
N ALA A 250 -2.22 12.85 2.09
CA ALA A 250 -1.78 11.62 2.75
C ALA A 250 -2.46 11.45 4.11
N PHE A 251 -2.85 10.22 4.44
CA PHE A 251 -3.45 9.88 5.73
C PHE A 251 -2.35 9.47 6.70
N ILE A 252 -1.94 10.39 7.59
CA ILE A 252 -0.84 10.15 8.50
C ILE A 252 -1.34 9.86 9.92
N LEU A 253 -0.98 8.69 10.42
CA LEU A 253 -1.22 8.30 11.80
C LEU A 253 -0.27 9.06 12.73
N SER A 254 -0.82 9.72 13.74
CA SER A 254 -0.02 10.40 14.76
C SER A 254 0.85 9.40 15.52
N LEU A 255 2.13 9.75 15.72
CA LEU A 255 3.08 8.95 16.50
C LEU A 255 3.07 9.33 18.00
N ILE A 256 2.34 10.38 18.38
CA ILE A 256 2.35 10.92 19.76
C ILE A 256 1.57 10.02 20.73
N HIS A 257 0.76 9.11 20.23
CA HIS A 257 -0.14 8.26 21.03
C HIS A 257 0.17 6.76 20.92
N ILE A 258 1.42 6.41 20.56
CA ILE A 258 1.86 5.02 20.48
C ILE A 258 3.04 4.79 21.42
#